data_0e1a9db0a5ea69b7113b90d04220477e
#
_entry.id   0e1a9db0a5ea69b7113b90d04220477e
#
_cell.length_a   1.000
_cell.length_b   1.000
_cell.length_c   1.000
_cell.angle_alpha   90.00
_cell.angle_beta   90.00
_cell.angle_gamma   90.00
#
_symmetry.space_group_name_H-M   'P 1'
#
loop_
_entity.id
_entity.type
_entity.pdbx_description
1 polymer ?
#
loop_
_entity_poly.entity_id
_entity_poly.type
_entity_poly.pdbx_seq_one_letter_code
_entity_poly.pdbx_strand_id
1 'polypeptide(L)'
;MTELGAEDAKLVTLARGAMGRAEAGSGAAVRDLDGRTYAGAPVVLAALELTALQAAVAAAVSSGAAGFEAAVLLAGSRDDPGVAAVEELSPEAAIIVTDRAGTPQ
;
A
#
# COMPACT_ATOMS: atom_id res chain seq x y z
N MET A 1 -17.04 -13.93 -5.96
CA MET A 1 -16.04 -12.89 -6.19
C MET A 1 -16.34 -11.68 -5.33
N THR A 2 -15.34 -11.14 -4.70
CA THR A 2 -15.51 -10.00 -3.82
C THR A 2 -15.16 -8.71 -4.55
N GLU A 3 -16.08 -7.78 -4.57
CA GLU A 3 -15.81 -6.45 -5.09
C GLU A 3 -15.29 -5.57 -3.96
N LEU A 4 -14.37 -4.68 -4.29
CA LEU A 4 -13.86 -3.72 -3.33
C LEU A 4 -14.89 -2.60 -3.14
N GLY A 5 -15.04 -2.13 -1.91
CA GLY A 5 -15.80 -0.94 -1.64
C GLY A 5 -15.14 0.28 -2.26
N ALA A 6 -15.88 1.38 -2.34
CA ALA A 6 -15.40 2.60 -3.00
C ALA A 6 -14.10 3.12 -2.41
N GLU A 7 -13.95 3.05 -1.08
CA GLU A 7 -12.75 3.56 -0.41
C GLU A 7 -11.53 2.69 -0.69
N ASP A 8 -11.71 1.38 -0.78
CA ASP A 8 -10.60 0.48 -1.11
C ASP A 8 -10.27 0.55 -2.59
N ALA A 9 -11.26 0.76 -3.45
CA ALA A 9 -11.02 0.96 -4.88
C ALA A 9 -10.18 2.22 -5.14
N LYS A 10 -10.35 3.27 -4.31
CA LYS A 10 -9.51 4.46 -4.40
C LYS A 10 -8.05 4.12 -4.09
N LEU A 11 -7.80 3.22 -3.14
CA LEU A 11 -6.44 2.80 -2.83
C LEU A 11 -5.80 2.10 -4.02
N VAL A 12 -6.56 1.28 -4.73
CA VAL A 12 -6.07 0.62 -5.94
C VAL A 12 -5.66 1.68 -6.98
N THR A 13 -6.49 2.69 -7.17
CA THR A 13 -6.19 3.78 -8.12
C THR A 13 -4.91 4.53 -7.73
N LEU A 14 -4.74 4.81 -6.43
CA LEU A 14 -3.55 5.51 -5.94
C LEU A 14 -2.31 4.65 -6.08
N ALA A 15 -2.42 3.35 -5.78
CA ALA A 15 -1.30 2.42 -5.94
C ALA A 15 -0.88 2.32 -7.42
N ARG A 16 -1.87 2.28 -8.31
CA ARG A 16 -1.59 2.25 -9.76
C ARG A 16 -0.89 3.53 -10.21
N GLY A 17 -1.31 4.68 -9.68
CA GLY A 17 -0.67 5.95 -9.98
C GLY A 17 0.79 5.98 -9.55
N ALA A 18 1.08 5.48 -8.34
CA ALA A 18 2.46 5.41 -7.85
C ALA A 18 3.30 4.46 -8.70
N MET A 19 2.74 3.29 -9.03
CA MET A 19 3.42 2.31 -9.88
C MET A 19 3.76 2.92 -11.24
N GLY A 20 2.82 3.65 -11.84
CA GLY A 20 3.02 4.27 -13.15
C GLY A 20 4.06 5.38 -13.12
N ARG A 21 4.02 6.25 -12.11
CA ARG A 21 4.99 7.34 -12.00
C ARG A 21 6.41 6.83 -11.80
N ALA A 22 6.56 5.74 -11.09
CA ALA A 22 7.87 5.14 -10.84
C ALA A 22 8.30 4.18 -11.95
N GLU A 23 7.43 3.91 -12.91
CA GLU A 23 7.64 2.91 -13.96
C GLU A 23 8.06 1.57 -13.35
N ALA A 24 7.38 1.21 -12.26
CA ALA A 24 7.71 0.02 -11.47
C ALA A 24 6.76 -1.13 -11.78
N GLY A 25 7.09 -2.31 -11.26
CA GLY A 25 6.28 -3.51 -11.44
C GLY A 25 5.16 -3.67 -10.43
N SER A 26 5.14 -2.85 -9.37
CA SER A 26 4.12 -2.91 -8.33
C SER A 26 3.90 -1.54 -7.72
N GLY A 27 2.82 -1.41 -6.96
CA GLY A 27 2.52 -0.20 -6.21
C GLY A 27 1.75 -0.56 -4.96
N ALA A 28 1.64 0.39 -4.04
CA ALA A 28 0.87 0.19 -2.83
C ALA A 28 0.24 1.50 -2.38
N ALA A 29 -0.81 1.39 -1.58
CA ALA A 29 -1.42 2.55 -0.95
C ALA A 29 -2.01 2.13 0.38
N VAL A 30 -2.01 3.06 1.33
CA VAL A 30 -2.57 2.83 2.65
C VAL A 30 -3.54 3.96 3.00
N ARG A 31 -4.52 3.65 3.83
CA ARG A 31 -5.44 4.63 4.41
C ARG A 31 -5.23 4.61 5.91
N ASP A 32 -4.97 5.78 6.49
CA ASP A 32 -4.78 5.87 7.93
C ASP A 32 -6.13 5.95 8.68
N LEU A 33 -6.06 6.04 10.00
CA LEU A 33 -7.27 6.05 10.85
C LEU A 33 -8.10 7.32 10.66
N ASP A 34 -7.51 8.37 10.10
CA ASP A 34 -8.22 9.63 9.83
C ASP A 34 -8.76 9.68 8.40
N GLY A 35 -8.57 8.63 7.63
CA GLY A 35 -9.05 8.57 6.25
C GLY A 35 -8.10 9.18 5.24
N ARG A 36 -6.90 9.61 5.65
CA ARG A 36 -5.89 10.11 4.73
C ARG A 36 -5.22 8.94 4.03
N THR A 37 -4.79 9.18 2.80
CA THR A 37 -4.21 8.13 1.97
C THR A 37 -2.78 8.49 1.57
N TYR A 38 -1.95 7.44 1.42
CA TYR A 38 -0.54 7.56 1.06
C TYR A 38 -0.23 6.45 0.10
N ALA A 39 0.56 6.75 -0.93
CA ALA A 39 0.89 5.76 -1.95
C ALA A 39 2.41 5.65 -2.09
N GLY A 40 2.86 4.51 -2.59
CA GLY A 40 4.28 4.26 -2.80
C GLY A 40 4.51 3.25 -3.89
N ALA A 41 5.73 3.25 -4.39
CA ALA A 41 6.24 2.28 -5.34
C ALA A 41 7.61 1.83 -4.82
N PRO A 42 8.16 0.72 -5.33
CA PRO A 42 9.47 0.27 -4.87
C PRO A 42 10.54 1.32 -5.06
N VAL A 43 11.43 1.42 -4.07
CA VAL A 43 12.62 2.26 -4.12
C VAL A 43 13.81 1.33 -4.12
N VAL A 44 14.64 1.39 -5.16
CA VAL A 44 15.77 0.47 -5.30
C VAL A 44 17.03 1.29 -5.56
N LEU A 45 17.64 1.72 -4.48
CA LEU A 45 18.91 2.46 -4.51
C LEU A 45 19.95 1.65 -3.73
N ALA A 46 21.21 1.93 -3.96
CA ALA A 46 22.27 1.29 -3.16
C ALA A 46 22.15 1.67 -1.69
N ALA A 47 21.72 2.90 -1.41
CA ALA A 47 21.65 3.41 -0.04
C ALA A 47 20.26 3.30 0.60
N LEU A 48 19.25 2.92 -0.18
CA LEU A 48 17.88 2.82 0.35
C LEU A 48 17.07 1.85 -0.51
N GLU A 49 16.52 0.84 0.13
CA GLU A 49 15.69 -0.12 -0.59
C GLU A 49 14.40 -0.34 0.19
N LEU A 50 13.27 -0.05 -0.46
CA LEU A 50 11.94 -0.23 0.13
C LEU A 50 11.03 -0.94 -0.87
N THR A 51 10.15 -1.79 -0.34
CA THR A 51 9.06 -2.30 -1.16
C THR A 51 8.03 -1.20 -1.34
N ALA A 52 7.08 -1.41 -2.26
CA ALA A 52 6.02 -0.42 -2.48
C ALA A 52 5.25 -0.14 -1.19
N LEU A 53 4.88 -1.18 -0.43
CA LEU A 53 4.14 -0.99 0.80
C LEU A 53 4.99 -0.32 1.87
N GLN A 54 6.28 -0.69 1.98
CA GLN A 54 7.17 -0.01 2.91
C GLN A 54 7.25 1.48 2.60
N ALA A 55 7.31 1.86 1.33
CA ALA A 55 7.35 3.25 0.93
C ALA A 55 6.06 3.99 1.33
N ALA A 56 4.91 3.37 1.12
CA ALA A 56 3.63 3.97 1.50
C ALA A 56 3.52 4.12 3.02
N VAL A 57 3.93 3.09 3.79
CA VAL A 57 3.91 3.14 5.24
C VAL A 57 4.86 4.22 5.76
N ALA A 58 6.06 4.32 5.19
CA ALA A 58 7.03 5.34 5.58
C ALA A 58 6.45 6.73 5.39
N ALA A 59 5.81 6.97 4.24
CA ALA A 59 5.18 8.26 3.97
C ALA A 59 4.08 8.57 5.01
N ALA A 60 3.25 7.58 5.32
CA ALA A 60 2.16 7.76 6.28
C ALA A 60 2.68 8.06 7.68
N VAL A 61 3.61 7.25 8.17
CA VAL A 61 4.15 7.41 9.52
C VAL A 61 4.91 8.73 9.66
N SER A 62 5.70 9.10 8.67
CA SER A 62 6.43 10.36 8.70
C SER A 62 5.50 11.56 8.61
N SER A 63 4.27 11.36 8.14
CA SER A 63 3.25 12.41 8.09
C SER A 63 2.35 12.42 9.33
N GLY A 64 2.63 11.56 10.31
CA GLY A 64 1.91 11.56 11.57
C GLY A 64 0.81 10.51 11.71
N ALA A 65 0.70 9.57 10.78
CA ALA A 65 -0.31 8.52 10.90
C ALA A 65 -0.02 7.66 12.13
N ALA A 66 -1.05 7.40 12.95
CA ALA A 66 -0.95 6.61 14.15
C ALA A 66 -1.37 5.14 13.94
N GLY A 67 -2.01 4.85 12.83
CA GLY A 67 -2.47 3.50 12.50
C GLY A 67 -3.14 3.49 11.15
N PHE A 68 -3.63 2.32 10.76
CA PHE A 68 -4.17 2.09 9.42
C PHE A 68 -5.51 1.38 9.44
N GLU A 69 -6.38 1.76 8.51
CA GLU A 69 -7.62 1.05 8.25
C GLU A 69 -7.43 -0.03 7.21
N ALA A 70 -6.64 0.26 6.18
CA ALA A 70 -6.46 -0.66 5.06
C ALA A 70 -5.16 -0.39 4.31
N ALA A 71 -4.65 -1.42 3.67
CA ALA A 71 -3.51 -1.35 2.77
C ALA A 71 -3.81 -2.17 1.52
N VAL A 72 -3.44 -1.62 0.36
CA VAL A 72 -3.56 -2.32 -0.93
C VAL A 72 -2.16 -2.54 -1.48
N LEU A 73 -1.88 -3.77 -1.91
CA LEU A 73 -0.66 -4.12 -2.63
C LEU A 73 -1.07 -4.49 -4.06
N LEU A 74 -0.79 -3.60 -5.00
CA LEU A 74 -1.10 -3.80 -6.42
C LEU A 74 0.08 -4.54 -7.07
N ALA A 75 -0.20 -5.72 -7.60
CA ALA A 75 0.82 -6.61 -8.17
C ALA A 75 1.90 -6.96 -7.14
N GLY A 76 1.53 -7.00 -5.86
CA GLY A 76 2.43 -7.34 -4.77
C GLY A 76 2.11 -8.69 -4.17
N SER A 77 2.61 -8.90 -2.98
CA SER A 77 2.46 -10.16 -2.26
C SER A 77 2.23 -9.89 -0.78
N ARG A 78 1.45 -10.77 -0.15
CA ARG A 78 1.21 -10.70 1.29
C ARG A 78 2.50 -10.94 2.10
N ASP A 79 3.54 -11.47 1.44
CA ASP A 79 4.86 -11.65 2.05
C ASP A 79 5.67 -10.36 2.10
N ASP A 80 5.14 -9.27 1.55
CA ASP A 80 5.82 -7.97 1.58
C ASP A 80 6.09 -7.59 3.05
N PRO A 81 7.35 -7.25 3.39
CA PRO A 81 7.67 -6.86 4.78
C PRO A 81 6.93 -5.62 5.26
N GLY A 82 6.36 -4.82 4.36
CA GLY A 82 5.51 -3.70 4.74
C GLY A 82 4.23 -4.13 5.45
N VAL A 83 3.77 -5.37 5.21
CA VAL A 83 2.60 -5.91 5.91
C VAL A 83 2.86 -5.97 7.41
N ALA A 84 4.05 -6.42 7.81
CA ALA A 84 4.40 -6.46 9.24
C ALA A 84 4.42 -5.05 9.84
N ALA A 85 4.85 -4.05 9.08
CA ALA A 85 4.85 -2.67 9.56
C ALA A 85 3.43 -2.14 9.75
N VAL A 86 2.52 -2.44 8.84
CA VAL A 86 1.10 -2.08 8.99
C VAL A 86 0.53 -2.74 10.23
N GLU A 87 0.77 -4.04 10.39
CA GLU A 87 0.21 -4.82 11.50
C GLU A 87 0.82 -4.47 12.84
N GLU A 88 2.03 -3.96 12.87
CA GLU A 88 2.64 -3.48 14.10
C GLU A 88 1.79 -2.37 14.74
N LEU A 89 1.27 -1.46 13.92
CA LEU A 89 0.44 -0.36 14.40
C LEU A 89 -1.04 -0.74 14.44
N SER A 90 -1.49 -1.59 13.53
CA SER A 90 -2.91 -1.89 13.37
C SER A 90 -3.09 -3.34 12.97
N PRO A 91 -3.09 -4.27 13.95
CA PRO A 91 -3.24 -5.71 13.65
C PRO A 91 -4.53 -6.05 12.91
N GLU A 92 -5.54 -5.19 12.98
CA GLU A 92 -6.85 -5.44 12.37
C GLU A 92 -7.02 -4.75 11.03
N ALA A 93 -5.97 -4.07 10.52
CA ALA A 93 -6.05 -3.41 9.23
C ALA A 93 -6.31 -4.44 8.12
N ALA A 94 -7.15 -4.06 7.16
CA ALA A 94 -7.41 -4.91 6.00
C ALA A 94 -6.18 -4.90 5.09
N ILE A 95 -5.69 -6.07 4.72
CA ILE A 95 -4.58 -6.22 3.78
C ILE A 95 -5.15 -6.80 2.50
N ILE A 96 -5.13 -6.00 1.44
CA ILE A 96 -5.74 -6.35 0.17
C ILE A 96 -4.66 -6.48 -0.88
N VAL A 97 -4.48 -7.70 -1.40
CA VAL A 97 -3.52 -7.97 -2.47
C VAL A 97 -4.29 -8.07 -3.77
N THR A 98 -3.83 -7.37 -4.80
CA THR A 98 -4.46 -7.42 -6.10
C THR A 98 -3.44 -7.82 -7.16
N ASP A 99 -3.94 -8.26 -8.31
CA ASP A 99 -3.09 -8.42 -9.48
C ASP A 99 -2.85 -7.03 -10.10
N ARG A 100 -2.15 -6.99 -11.23
CA ARG A 100 -1.79 -5.75 -11.90
C ARG A 100 -3.02 -4.99 -12.43
N ALA A 101 -4.11 -5.71 -12.69
CA ALA A 101 -5.36 -5.10 -13.14
C ALA A 101 -6.18 -4.54 -11.96
N GLY A 102 -5.77 -4.84 -10.72
CA GLY A 102 -6.49 -4.38 -9.55
C GLY A 102 -7.53 -5.37 -9.06
N THR A 103 -7.50 -6.61 -9.55
CA THR A 103 -8.42 -7.65 -9.13
C THR A 103 -7.91 -8.28 -7.83
N PRO A 104 -8.71 -8.30 -6.76
CA PRO A 104 -8.29 -8.92 -5.50
C PRO A 104 -7.96 -10.40 -5.66
N GLN A 105 -6.94 -10.82 -4.97
CA GLN A 105 -6.44 -12.19 -5.01
C GLN A 105 -6.87 -12.98 -3.77
#